data_aaf65fce6188af4efc145ada3f8f8bc8
#
_entry.id   aaf65fce6188af4efc145ada3f8f8bc8
#
_cell.length_a   1.000
_cell.length_b   1.000
_cell.length_c   1.000
_cell.angle_alpha   90.00
_cell.angle_beta   90.00
_cell.angle_gamma   90.00
#
_symmetry.space_group_name_H-M   'P 1'
#
loop_
_entity.id
_entity.type
_entity.pdbx_description
1 polymer ?
#
loop_
_entity_poly.entity_id
_entity_poly.type
_entity_poly.pdbx_seq_one_letter_code
_entity_poly.pdbx_strand_id
1 'polypeptide(L)'
;KCWLTSQEAGRLMGIGSELVRSAVITSEIVGKVSIKGQNRFVSVHRDVVETVRQNRLLYVTTTEARRRLGVSKLVFERLIQSGALEKKTKAQRPALVSAEFLAKDVDALVSRLLEGVLPRQIEKSLWAGFQDISIKRGIPDASICVIMQKILHQEIRPIALLPGASGVSGLRFDFSEIKACIAEDEPEY
;
A
#
# COMPACT_ATOMS: atom_id res chain seq x y z
N LYS A 1 25.52 20.66 -16.21
CA LYS A 1 26.35 19.83 -15.33
C LYS A 1 25.77 18.43 -15.31
N CYS A 2 26.42 17.47 -16.00
CA CYS A 2 25.92 16.08 -16.12
C CYS A 2 26.14 15.26 -14.83
N TRP A 3 27.16 15.62 -14.02
CA TRP A 3 27.51 14.97 -12.76
C TRP A 3 27.12 15.85 -11.58
N LEU A 4 26.41 15.27 -10.65
CA LEU A 4 25.91 15.91 -9.42
C LEU A 4 26.65 15.37 -8.20
N THR A 5 26.93 16.21 -7.23
CA THR A 5 27.45 15.78 -5.94
C THR A 5 26.40 14.97 -5.18
N SER A 6 26.81 14.20 -4.18
CA SER A 6 25.86 13.45 -3.33
C SER A 6 24.81 14.35 -2.67
N GLN A 7 25.17 15.61 -2.36
CA GLN A 7 24.22 16.58 -1.78
C GLN A 7 23.20 17.06 -2.80
N GLU A 8 23.65 17.45 -4.03
CA GLU A 8 22.75 17.87 -5.11
C GLU A 8 21.82 16.72 -5.53
N ALA A 9 22.37 15.51 -5.69
CA ALA A 9 21.61 14.32 -6.01
C ALA A 9 20.59 13.98 -4.93
N GLY A 10 20.99 14.02 -3.66
CA GLY A 10 20.10 13.77 -2.52
C GLY A 10 18.91 14.73 -2.47
N ARG A 11 19.15 16.02 -2.70
CA ARG A 11 18.08 17.03 -2.75
C ARG A 11 17.07 16.73 -3.88
N LEU A 12 17.56 16.39 -5.06
CA LEU A 12 16.69 16.09 -6.22
C LEU A 12 15.90 14.80 -6.02
N MET A 13 16.48 13.80 -5.36
CA MET A 13 15.81 12.53 -5.06
C MET A 13 14.95 12.57 -3.78
N GLY A 14 15.05 13.65 -2.99
CA GLY A 14 14.36 13.77 -1.71
C GLY A 14 14.88 12.79 -0.64
N ILE A 15 16.21 12.55 -0.59
CA ILE A 15 16.88 11.66 0.38
C ILE A 15 18.16 12.30 0.93
N GLY A 16 18.65 11.76 2.04
CA GLY A 16 19.91 12.20 2.62
C GLY A 16 21.12 11.90 1.73
N SER A 17 22.12 12.80 1.71
CA SER A 17 23.34 12.63 0.93
C SER A 17 24.16 11.39 1.34
N GLU A 18 24.07 10.95 2.59
CA GLU A 18 24.73 9.74 3.08
C GLU A 18 24.14 8.46 2.46
N LEU A 19 22.81 8.43 2.24
CA LEU A 19 22.18 7.32 1.52
C LEU A 19 22.67 7.25 0.07
N VAL A 20 22.83 8.40 -0.59
CA VAL A 20 23.40 8.46 -1.94
C VAL A 20 24.84 7.94 -1.96
N ARG A 21 25.66 8.37 -1.01
CA ARG A 21 27.05 7.89 -0.88
C ARG A 21 27.11 6.39 -0.67
N SER A 22 26.33 5.89 0.30
CA SER A 22 26.25 4.46 0.60
C SER A 22 25.86 3.67 -0.64
N ALA A 23 24.79 4.09 -1.35
CA ALA A 23 24.30 3.40 -2.54
C ALA A 23 25.34 3.34 -3.69
N VAL A 24 26.16 4.38 -3.86
CA VAL A 24 27.25 4.34 -4.84
C VAL A 24 28.37 3.41 -4.37
N ILE A 25 28.75 3.47 -3.08
CA ILE A 25 29.84 2.63 -2.53
C ILE A 25 29.45 1.15 -2.57
N THR A 26 28.20 0.83 -2.30
CA THR A 26 27.67 -0.55 -2.34
C THR A 26 27.28 -1.00 -3.77
N SER A 27 27.51 -0.15 -4.77
CA SER A 27 27.11 -0.41 -6.17
C SER A 27 25.61 -0.61 -6.39
N GLU A 28 24.77 -0.12 -5.48
CA GLU A 28 23.31 -0.14 -5.64
C GLU A 28 22.86 0.82 -6.74
N ILE A 29 23.58 1.94 -6.92
CA ILE A 29 23.45 2.85 -8.06
C ILE A 29 24.80 3.15 -8.69
N VAL A 30 24.79 3.44 -10.00
CA VAL A 30 25.99 3.82 -10.73
C VAL A 30 26.42 5.25 -10.36
N GLY A 31 27.68 5.38 -9.96
CA GLY A 31 28.29 6.68 -9.61
C GLY A 31 29.80 6.64 -9.73
N LYS A 32 30.43 7.78 -9.49
CA LYS A 32 31.90 7.93 -9.46
C LYS A 32 32.35 8.23 -8.03
N VAL A 33 33.38 7.53 -7.61
CA VAL A 33 34.07 7.80 -6.35
C VAL A 33 35.44 8.39 -6.68
N SER A 34 35.76 9.55 -6.15
CA SER A 34 37.08 10.16 -6.24
C SER A 34 37.64 10.36 -4.83
N ILE A 35 38.93 10.11 -4.66
CA ILE A 35 39.65 10.27 -3.41
C ILE A 35 40.59 11.46 -3.53
N LYS A 36 40.48 12.40 -2.59
CA LYS A 36 41.43 13.53 -2.46
C LYS A 36 41.90 13.60 -1.02
N GLY A 37 43.16 13.19 -0.80
CA GLY A 37 43.69 13.00 0.54
C GLY A 37 42.90 11.92 1.29
N GLN A 38 42.39 12.23 2.47
CA GLN A 38 41.57 11.30 3.27
C GLN A 38 40.06 11.35 2.93
N ASN A 39 39.66 12.27 2.05
CA ASN A 39 38.26 12.50 1.76
C ASN A 39 37.80 11.72 0.50
N ARG A 40 36.64 11.05 0.61
CA ARG A 40 35.94 10.41 -0.50
C ARG A 40 34.83 11.34 -0.99
N PHE A 41 34.85 11.63 -2.31
CA PHE A 41 33.83 12.42 -2.97
C PHE A 41 33.05 11.49 -3.90
N VAL A 42 31.72 11.56 -3.79
CA VAL A 42 30.81 10.78 -4.62
C VAL A 42 30.05 11.72 -5.54
N SER A 43 29.96 11.34 -6.81
CA SER A 43 29.12 12.01 -7.80
C SER A 43 28.28 11.01 -8.57
N VAL A 44 27.08 11.42 -8.93
CA VAL A 44 26.08 10.61 -9.63
C VAL A 44 25.67 11.31 -10.93
N HIS A 45 25.52 10.56 -12.01
CA HIS A 45 25.05 11.14 -13.27
C HIS A 45 23.59 11.57 -13.14
N ARG A 46 23.20 12.67 -13.78
CA ARG A 46 21.85 13.23 -13.71
C ARG A 46 20.78 12.23 -14.15
N ASP A 47 21.04 11.40 -15.15
CA ASP A 47 20.08 10.40 -15.62
C ASP A 47 19.79 9.33 -14.57
N VAL A 48 20.82 8.92 -13.80
CA VAL A 48 20.63 7.99 -12.69
C VAL A 48 19.77 8.63 -11.60
N VAL A 49 20.01 9.91 -11.29
CA VAL A 49 19.22 10.66 -10.31
C VAL A 49 17.76 10.75 -10.76
N GLU A 50 17.51 11.05 -12.03
CA GLU A 50 16.16 11.13 -12.57
C GLU A 50 15.47 9.75 -12.58
N THR A 51 16.18 8.70 -12.95
CA THR A 51 15.66 7.32 -12.88
C THR A 51 15.24 6.94 -11.45
N VAL A 52 16.09 7.20 -10.47
CA VAL A 52 15.76 6.93 -9.05
C VAL A 52 14.55 7.77 -8.62
N ARG A 53 14.50 9.04 -8.99
CA ARG A 53 13.39 9.93 -8.68
C ARG A 53 12.08 9.40 -9.26
N GLN A 54 12.06 9.02 -10.53
CA GLN A 54 10.88 8.44 -11.19
C GLN A 54 10.46 7.13 -10.53
N ASN A 55 11.38 6.24 -10.24
CA ASN A 55 11.10 5.00 -9.53
C ASN A 55 10.46 5.25 -8.16
N ARG A 56 10.94 6.25 -7.41
CA ARG A 56 10.37 6.61 -6.10
C ARG A 56 8.92 7.11 -6.20
N LEU A 57 8.55 7.77 -7.29
CA LEU A 57 7.17 8.21 -7.53
C LEU A 57 6.19 7.06 -7.81
N LEU A 58 6.70 5.91 -8.27
CA LEU A 58 5.86 4.73 -8.53
C LEU A 58 5.44 3.99 -7.26
N TYR A 59 6.09 4.29 -6.13
CA TYR A 59 5.84 3.58 -4.87
C TYR A 59 5.30 4.51 -3.80
N VAL A 60 4.49 3.95 -2.93
CA VAL A 60 3.92 4.63 -1.76
C VAL A 60 4.24 3.87 -0.47
N THR A 61 4.38 4.62 0.62
CA THR A 61 4.57 4.04 1.95
C THR A 61 3.28 3.40 2.47
N THR A 62 3.38 2.55 3.48
CA THR A 62 2.22 2.01 4.21
C THR A 62 1.25 3.11 4.65
N THR A 63 1.76 4.22 5.17
CA THR A 63 0.93 5.35 5.62
C THR A 63 0.16 5.98 4.46
N GLU A 64 0.84 6.21 3.34
CA GLU A 64 0.19 6.80 2.15
C GLU A 64 -0.81 5.82 1.51
N ALA A 65 -0.48 4.53 1.42
CA ALA A 65 -1.39 3.51 0.91
C ALA A 65 -2.67 3.43 1.76
N ARG A 66 -2.54 3.44 3.09
CA ARG A 66 -3.68 3.50 4.02
C ARG A 66 -4.53 4.76 3.83
N ARG A 67 -3.88 5.92 3.66
CA ARG A 67 -4.56 7.19 3.42
C ARG A 67 -5.36 7.16 2.12
N ARG A 68 -4.81 6.62 1.05
CA ARG A 68 -5.50 6.47 -0.25
C ARG A 68 -6.71 5.54 -0.15
N LEU A 69 -6.56 4.42 0.55
CA LEU A 69 -7.67 3.50 0.83
C LEU A 69 -8.69 4.08 1.81
N GLY A 70 -8.29 5.04 2.65
CA GLY A 70 -9.12 5.60 3.71
C GLY A 70 -9.39 4.62 4.85
N VAL A 71 -8.48 3.68 5.14
CA VAL A 71 -8.70 2.60 6.10
C VAL A 71 -7.80 2.70 7.34
N SER A 72 -8.23 2.09 8.45
CA SER A 72 -7.44 1.94 9.66
C SER A 72 -6.25 0.99 9.44
N LYS A 73 -5.28 1.01 10.37
CA LYS A 73 -4.13 0.09 10.33
C LYS A 73 -4.56 -1.37 10.30
N LEU A 74 -5.51 -1.74 11.15
CA LEU A 74 -6.01 -3.12 11.26
C LEU A 74 -6.66 -3.59 9.96
N VAL A 75 -7.56 -2.80 9.38
CA VAL A 75 -8.20 -3.12 8.08
C VAL A 75 -7.15 -3.27 6.99
N PHE A 76 -6.15 -2.39 6.95
CA PHE A 76 -5.07 -2.48 5.97
C PHE A 76 -4.25 -3.78 6.11
N GLU A 77 -3.91 -4.17 7.33
CA GLU A 77 -3.23 -5.43 7.61
C GLU A 77 -4.06 -6.64 7.15
N ARG A 78 -5.38 -6.63 7.39
CA ARG A 78 -6.29 -7.68 6.91
C ARG A 78 -6.36 -7.74 5.38
N LEU A 79 -6.39 -6.60 4.70
CA LEU A 79 -6.35 -6.55 3.24
C LEU A 79 -5.04 -7.14 2.68
N ILE A 80 -3.89 -6.86 3.30
CA ILE A 80 -2.62 -7.47 2.91
C ILE A 80 -2.64 -8.99 3.16
N GLN A 81 -3.07 -9.44 4.33
CA GLN A 81 -3.17 -10.86 4.66
C GLN A 81 -4.06 -11.63 3.70
N SER A 82 -5.11 -10.98 3.18
CA SER A 82 -6.05 -11.55 2.21
C SER A 82 -5.54 -11.48 0.76
N GLY A 83 -4.33 -10.96 0.53
CA GLY A 83 -3.74 -10.88 -0.80
C GLY A 83 -4.23 -9.71 -1.66
N ALA A 84 -4.93 -8.72 -1.07
CA ALA A 84 -5.44 -7.55 -1.79
C ALA A 84 -4.32 -6.68 -2.37
N LEU A 85 -3.20 -6.58 -1.66
CA LEU A 85 -2.02 -5.81 -2.02
C LEU A 85 -0.76 -6.60 -1.69
N GLU A 86 0.21 -6.55 -2.60
CA GLU A 86 1.51 -7.16 -2.40
C GLU A 86 2.51 -6.14 -1.83
N LYS A 87 3.05 -6.46 -0.66
CA LYS A 87 4.14 -5.71 -0.06
C LYS A 87 5.45 -6.12 -0.72
N LYS A 88 6.09 -5.21 -1.45
CA LYS A 88 7.36 -5.48 -2.13
C LYS A 88 8.52 -5.55 -1.14
N THR A 89 9.29 -6.62 -1.22
CA THR A 89 10.53 -6.79 -0.43
C THR A 89 11.63 -5.84 -0.92
N LYS A 90 12.71 -5.69 -0.16
CA LYS A 90 13.83 -4.85 -0.57
C LYS A 90 14.43 -5.30 -1.91
N ALA A 91 14.50 -6.60 -2.17
CA ALA A 91 15.04 -7.16 -3.41
C ALA A 91 14.14 -6.92 -4.63
N GLN A 92 12.85 -6.73 -4.42
CA GLN A 92 11.86 -6.46 -5.49
C GLN A 92 11.71 -4.97 -5.81
N ARG A 93 12.31 -4.10 -4.99
CA ARG A 93 12.22 -2.65 -5.17
C ARG A 93 13.43 -2.11 -5.91
N PRO A 94 13.27 -1.09 -6.75
CA PRO A 94 14.39 -0.37 -7.33
C PRO A 94 15.30 0.26 -6.27
N ALA A 95 16.52 0.54 -6.65
CA ALA A 95 17.51 1.19 -5.81
C ALA A 95 16.96 2.47 -5.14
N LEU A 96 17.27 2.65 -3.86
CA LEU A 96 16.89 3.82 -3.07
C LEU A 96 15.37 4.06 -2.93
N VAL A 97 14.54 3.05 -3.24
CA VAL A 97 13.11 3.07 -2.99
C VAL A 97 12.82 2.40 -1.65
N SER A 98 12.42 3.18 -0.67
CA SER A 98 12.05 2.69 0.68
C SER A 98 10.57 2.32 0.80
N ALA A 99 9.70 2.95 0.00
CA ALA A 99 8.28 2.68 -0.02
C ALA A 99 7.99 1.27 -0.55
N GLU A 100 6.96 0.60 0.00
CA GLU A 100 6.78 -0.85 -0.13
C GLU A 100 5.65 -1.27 -1.06
N PHE A 101 4.80 -0.33 -1.46
CA PHE A 101 3.62 -0.62 -2.29
C PHE A 101 3.68 0.14 -3.61
N LEU A 102 3.30 -0.50 -4.71
CA LEU A 102 3.11 0.18 -5.98
C LEU A 102 1.86 1.07 -5.90
N ALA A 103 2.02 2.35 -6.22
CA ALA A 103 0.93 3.33 -6.20
C ALA A 103 -0.23 2.87 -7.09
N LYS A 104 0.07 2.36 -8.29
CA LYS A 104 -0.92 1.85 -9.24
C LYS A 104 -1.77 0.71 -8.69
N ASP A 105 -1.17 -0.18 -7.88
CA ASP A 105 -1.89 -1.33 -7.31
C ASP A 105 -2.86 -0.87 -6.22
N VAL A 106 -2.45 0.12 -5.41
CA VAL A 106 -3.32 0.76 -4.40
C VAL A 106 -4.49 1.47 -5.07
N ASP A 107 -4.22 2.27 -6.10
CA ASP A 107 -5.25 3.02 -6.82
C ASP A 107 -6.19 2.08 -7.58
N ALA A 108 -5.69 1.00 -8.18
CA ALA A 108 -6.50 -0.03 -8.82
C ALA A 108 -7.41 -0.77 -7.83
N LEU A 109 -6.92 -1.06 -6.62
CA LEU A 109 -7.74 -1.67 -5.57
C LEU A 109 -8.89 -0.76 -5.15
N VAL A 110 -8.61 0.54 -4.93
CA VAL A 110 -9.64 1.54 -4.62
C VAL A 110 -10.70 1.58 -5.72
N SER A 111 -10.27 1.70 -6.98
CA SER A 111 -11.17 1.77 -8.13
C SER A 111 -12.05 0.53 -8.24
N ARG A 112 -11.46 -0.66 -8.11
CA ARG A 112 -12.18 -1.94 -8.18
C ARG A 112 -13.23 -2.08 -7.08
N LEU A 113 -12.89 -1.70 -5.85
CA LEU A 113 -13.82 -1.82 -4.72
C LEU A 113 -14.95 -0.80 -4.75
N LEU A 114 -14.74 0.35 -5.37
CA LEU A 114 -15.75 1.41 -5.52
C LEU A 114 -16.57 1.30 -6.80
N GLU A 115 -16.21 0.40 -7.71
CA GLU A 115 -16.85 0.28 -9.02
C GLU A 115 -18.35 -0.06 -8.89
N GLY A 116 -19.19 0.79 -9.48
CA GLY A 116 -20.65 0.60 -9.51
C GLY A 116 -21.36 0.82 -8.17
N VAL A 117 -20.65 1.24 -7.12
CA VAL A 117 -21.24 1.47 -5.80
C VAL A 117 -21.75 2.90 -5.70
N LEU A 118 -23.04 3.05 -5.41
CA LEU A 118 -23.67 4.35 -5.27
C LEU A 118 -23.69 4.83 -3.82
N PRO A 119 -23.55 6.14 -3.57
CA PRO A 119 -23.77 6.72 -2.25
C PRO A 119 -25.21 6.49 -1.81
N ARG A 120 -25.40 5.83 -0.67
CA ARG A 120 -26.72 5.54 -0.10
C ARG A 120 -26.63 5.41 1.41
N GLN A 121 -27.60 5.99 2.11
CA GLN A 121 -27.82 5.71 3.53
C GLN A 121 -28.61 4.42 3.70
N ILE A 122 -28.12 3.55 4.57
CA ILE A 122 -28.76 2.28 4.93
C ILE A 122 -28.82 2.20 6.44
N GLU A 123 -29.87 1.55 6.97
CA GLU A 123 -30.03 1.31 8.38
C GLU A 123 -28.84 0.49 8.94
N LYS A 124 -28.30 0.94 10.08
CA LYS A 124 -27.07 0.37 10.66
C LYS A 124 -27.17 -1.11 11.02
N SER A 125 -28.38 -1.58 11.32
CA SER A 125 -28.66 -2.99 11.65
C SER A 125 -28.46 -3.95 10.48
N LEU A 126 -28.50 -3.45 9.24
CA LEU A 126 -28.50 -4.26 8.00
C LEU A 126 -27.12 -4.41 7.36
N TRP A 127 -26.10 -3.72 7.84
CA TRP A 127 -24.80 -3.72 7.19
C TRP A 127 -23.60 -3.89 8.14
N ALA A 128 -22.49 -4.32 7.57
CA ALA A 128 -21.17 -4.27 8.17
C ALA A 128 -20.19 -3.54 7.23
N GLY A 129 -19.31 -2.73 7.79
CA GLY A 129 -18.17 -2.16 7.06
C GLY A 129 -16.90 -2.95 7.29
N PHE A 130 -15.83 -2.62 6.56
CA PHE A 130 -14.51 -3.26 6.76
C PHE A 130 -14.02 -3.22 8.21
N GLN A 131 -14.27 -2.11 8.92
CA GLN A 131 -13.88 -1.97 10.31
C GLN A 131 -14.64 -2.94 11.21
N ASP A 132 -15.95 -3.09 10.96
CA ASP A 132 -16.81 -4.00 11.77
C ASP A 132 -16.37 -5.45 11.57
N ILE A 133 -16.10 -5.87 10.33
CA ILE A 133 -15.62 -7.22 9.99
C ILE A 133 -14.27 -7.48 10.66
N SER A 134 -13.37 -6.50 10.65
CA SER A 134 -12.00 -6.65 11.14
C SER A 134 -11.85 -6.69 12.66
N ILE A 135 -12.82 -6.10 13.41
CA ILE A 135 -12.75 -5.94 14.88
C ILE A 135 -13.74 -6.82 15.60
N LYS A 136 -14.75 -7.38 14.92
CA LYS A 136 -15.89 -8.02 15.58
C LYS A 136 -15.41 -9.18 16.46
N ARG A 137 -15.67 -9.07 17.77
CA ARG A 137 -15.39 -10.14 18.73
C ARG A 137 -16.21 -11.37 18.37
N GLY A 138 -15.55 -12.52 18.28
CA GLY A 138 -16.20 -13.79 17.96
C GLY A 138 -16.13 -14.20 16.49
N ILE A 139 -15.50 -13.40 15.60
CA ILE A 139 -15.16 -13.87 14.25
C ILE A 139 -13.72 -14.40 14.28
N PRO A 140 -13.47 -15.67 13.98
CA PRO A 140 -12.13 -16.22 13.87
C PRO A 140 -11.31 -15.50 12.79
N ASP A 141 -10.00 -15.37 12.99
CA ASP A 141 -9.11 -14.72 12.02
C ASP A 141 -9.16 -15.35 10.63
N ALA A 142 -9.33 -16.68 10.57
CA ALA A 142 -9.49 -17.42 9.31
C ALA A 142 -10.74 -16.96 8.55
N SER A 143 -11.88 -16.86 9.23
CA SER A 143 -13.14 -16.41 8.63
C SER A 143 -13.06 -14.95 8.16
N ILE A 144 -12.34 -14.08 8.88
CA ILE A 144 -12.10 -12.70 8.40
C ILE A 144 -11.34 -12.71 7.07
N CYS A 145 -10.30 -13.53 6.93
CA CYS A 145 -9.55 -13.64 5.68
C CYS A 145 -10.43 -14.16 4.53
N VAL A 146 -11.26 -15.16 4.78
CA VAL A 146 -12.21 -15.72 3.78
C VAL A 146 -13.21 -14.65 3.35
N ILE A 147 -13.82 -13.92 4.27
CA ILE A 147 -14.75 -12.82 3.97
C ILE A 147 -14.05 -11.75 3.12
N MET A 148 -12.84 -11.33 3.51
CA MET A 148 -12.07 -10.36 2.74
C MET A 148 -11.76 -10.86 1.33
N GLN A 149 -11.41 -12.13 1.15
CA GLN A 149 -11.17 -12.73 -0.17
C GLN A 149 -12.44 -12.75 -1.01
N LYS A 150 -13.59 -13.15 -0.44
CA LYS A 150 -14.89 -13.11 -1.13
C LYS A 150 -15.26 -11.69 -1.59
N ILE A 151 -14.98 -10.68 -0.76
CA ILE A 151 -15.16 -9.27 -1.16
C ILE A 151 -14.20 -8.88 -2.31
N LEU A 152 -12.93 -9.28 -2.23
CA LEU A 152 -11.94 -8.99 -3.28
C LEU A 152 -12.26 -9.68 -4.61
N HIS A 153 -12.88 -10.85 -4.58
CA HIS A 153 -13.33 -11.59 -5.77
C HIS A 153 -14.75 -11.18 -6.22
N GLN A 154 -15.36 -10.19 -5.57
CA GLN A 154 -16.72 -9.72 -5.87
C GLN A 154 -17.83 -10.76 -5.68
N GLU A 155 -17.57 -11.80 -4.90
CA GLU A 155 -18.59 -12.76 -4.47
C GLU A 155 -19.53 -12.12 -3.43
N ILE A 156 -18.97 -11.30 -2.52
CA ILE A 156 -19.70 -10.39 -1.65
C ILE A 156 -19.52 -8.98 -2.21
N ARG A 157 -20.60 -8.36 -2.64
CA ARG A 157 -20.59 -7.03 -3.22
C ARG A 157 -21.04 -5.97 -2.23
N PRO A 158 -20.45 -4.77 -2.28
CA PRO A 158 -20.95 -3.69 -1.45
C PRO A 158 -22.35 -3.27 -1.89
N ILE A 159 -23.24 -3.09 -0.92
CA ILE A 159 -24.62 -2.65 -1.14
C ILE A 159 -24.78 -1.14 -1.11
N ALA A 160 -23.81 -0.43 -0.55
CA ALA A 160 -23.80 1.03 -0.50
C ALA A 160 -22.42 1.61 -0.18
N LEU A 161 -22.27 2.89 -0.50
CA LEU A 161 -21.17 3.74 -0.03
C LEU A 161 -21.76 4.80 0.93
N LEU A 162 -21.19 4.89 2.13
CA LEU A 162 -21.62 5.91 3.10
C LEU A 162 -21.26 7.31 2.57
N PRO A 163 -22.22 8.25 2.47
CA PRO A 163 -21.93 9.60 2.01
C PRO A 163 -20.89 10.30 2.89
N GLY A 164 -19.93 10.98 2.26
CA GLY A 164 -18.87 11.70 2.97
C GLY A 164 -17.73 10.86 3.54
N ALA A 165 -17.77 9.54 3.41
CA ALA A 165 -16.66 8.68 3.81
C ALA A 165 -15.49 8.79 2.82
N SER A 166 -14.28 8.65 3.33
CA SER A 166 -13.05 8.65 2.54
C SER A 166 -12.71 7.26 2.03
N GLY A 167 -12.42 7.13 0.74
CA GLY A 167 -11.96 5.89 0.13
C GLY A 167 -12.92 4.73 0.34
N VAL A 168 -12.37 3.53 0.55
CA VAL A 168 -13.15 2.30 0.70
C VAL A 168 -13.74 2.10 2.12
N SER A 169 -13.38 2.93 3.08
CA SER A 169 -13.94 2.86 4.44
C SER A 169 -15.45 3.09 4.49
N GLY A 170 -15.98 3.78 3.49
CA GLY A 170 -17.42 4.03 3.34
C GLY A 170 -18.23 2.84 2.83
N LEU A 171 -17.59 1.79 2.32
CA LEU A 171 -18.27 0.63 1.80
C LEU A 171 -19.06 -0.10 2.88
N ARG A 172 -20.27 -0.52 2.52
CA ARG A 172 -21.19 -1.27 3.37
C ARG A 172 -21.61 -2.55 2.66
N PHE A 173 -21.54 -3.66 3.38
CA PHE A 173 -21.85 -5.00 2.92
C PHE A 173 -23.08 -5.52 3.66
N ASP A 174 -23.86 -6.36 3.04
CA ASP A 174 -25.01 -7.00 3.69
C ASP A 174 -24.55 -7.85 4.88
N PHE A 175 -25.12 -7.56 6.06
CA PHE A 175 -24.72 -8.22 7.28
C PHE A 175 -25.14 -9.70 7.30
N SER A 176 -26.21 -10.07 6.59
CA SER A 176 -26.65 -11.46 6.46
C SER A 176 -25.68 -12.30 5.62
N GLU A 177 -25.14 -11.74 4.53
CA GLU A 177 -24.10 -12.40 3.72
C GLU A 177 -22.81 -12.63 4.51
N ILE A 178 -22.39 -11.62 5.29
CA ILE A 178 -21.22 -11.75 6.16
C ILE A 178 -21.43 -12.85 7.22
N LYS A 179 -22.63 -12.91 7.83
CA LYS A 179 -22.95 -13.97 8.80
C LYS A 179 -22.96 -15.37 8.18
N ALA A 180 -23.51 -15.52 7.00
CA ALA A 180 -23.54 -16.80 6.30
C ALA A 180 -22.13 -17.36 6.08
N CYS A 181 -21.17 -16.52 5.70
CA CYS A 181 -19.77 -16.93 5.55
C CYS A 181 -19.11 -17.42 6.84
N ILE A 182 -19.53 -16.91 8.00
CA ILE A 182 -19.01 -17.34 9.31
C ILE A 182 -19.56 -18.71 9.68
N ALA A 183 -20.83 -18.96 9.40
CA ALA A 183 -21.50 -20.22 9.71
C ALA A 183 -20.98 -21.39 8.86
N GLU A 184 -20.54 -21.14 7.61
CA GLU A 184 -19.94 -22.15 6.72
C GLU A 184 -18.58 -22.66 7.21
N ASP A 185 -17.87 -21.86 8.02
CA ASP A 185 -16.53 -22.20 8.54
C ASP A 185 -16.57 -22.95 9.90
N GLU A 186 -17.73 -23.09 10.53
CA GLU A 186 -17.85 -23.90 11.74
C GLU A 186 -17.91 -25.39 11.35
N PRO A 187 -16.92 -26.23 11.76
CA PRO A 187 -17.00 -27.66 11.50
C PRO A 187 -18.23 -28.24 12.21
N GLU A 188 -19.06 -28.96 11.45
CA GLU A 188 -20.12 -29.80 12.04
C GLU A 188 -19.46 -30.80 13.02
N TYR A 189 -19.68 -30.62 14.32
CA TYR A 189 -19.37 -31.56 15.38
C TYR A 189 -20.55 -32.47 15.67
#